data_d096d9a68a9ff36d575e61740af08a75
#
_entry.id   d096d9a68a9ff36d575e61740af08a75
#
_cell.length_a   1.000
_cell.length_b   1.000
_cell.length_c   1.000
_cell.angle_alpha   90.00
_cell.angle_beta   90.00
_cell.angle_gamma   90.00
#
_symmetry.space_group_name_H-M   'P 1'
#
loop_
_entity.id
_entity.type
_entity.pdbx_description
1 polymer ?
#
loop_
_entity_poly.entity_id
_entity_poly.type
_entity_poly.pdbx_seq_one_letter_code
_entity_poly.pdbx_strand_id
1 'polypeptide(L)'
;KGGITNNLKETNKFQYTIGSMNDKEVLYAKYKVKVKKDVFAYNPDDWNSKVGNNITVKSNTQTNEKNSYKKLEYTKKNWAEKKHSVTGDDSNKVINWEVTLNPGGNFDIGGSTIKDSLGDNIGEYIDGSFKCSPSIEGLTWESLTTRNFQVPAGCDKEYKITYQTKFGEDSSNAPAITKSNTFTINPF
;
A
#
# COMPACT_ATOMS: atom_id res chain seq x y z
N LYS A 1 -20.53 -23.74 29.75
CA LYS A 1 -19.40 -23.45 28.81
C LYS A 1 -20.01 -23.14 27.46
N GLY A 2 -19.80 -21.96 26.95
CA GLY A 2 -20.27 -21.56 25.62
C GLY A 2 -19.39 -22.16 24.52
N GLY A 3 -19.97 -22.38 23.34
CA GLY A 3 -19.28 -22.87 22.15
C GLY A 3 -19.15 -21.78 21.07
N ILE A 4 -18.08 -21.81 20.31
CA ILE A 4 -17.89 -20.95 19.13
C ILE A 4 -18.44 -21.67 17.92
N THR A 5 -19.43 -21.07 17.27
CA THR A 5 -19.89 -21.50 15.94
C THR A 5 -19.23 -20.61 14.91
N ASN A 6 -18.35 -21.19 14.09
CA ASN A 6 -17.56 -20.45 13.13
C ASN A 6 -18.19 -20.55 11.73
N ASN A 7 -18.93 -19.52 11.32
CA ASN A 7 -19.48 -19.40 9.95
C ASN A 7 -18.73 -18.35 9.12
N LEU A 8 -17.46 -18.09 9.44
CA LEU A 8 -16.64 -17.06 8.78
C LEU A 8 -16.44 -17.30 7.27
N LYS A 9 -16.56 -18.55 6.79
CA LYS A 9 -16.36 -18.87 5.38
C LYS A 9 -17.48 -18.39 4.47
N GLU A 10 -18.71 -18.32 4.99
CA GLU A 10 -19.89 -18.05 4.16
C GLU A 10 -20.45 -16.63 4.34
N THR A 11 -20.34 -16.05 5.53
CA THR A 11 -21.08 -14.82 5.86
C THR A 11 -20.24 -13.67 6.38
N ASN A 12 -18.93 -13.85 6.56
CA ASN A 12 -18.06 -12.91 7.31
C ASN A 12 -18.61 -12.58 8.71
N LYS A 13 -19.37 -13.50 9.29
CA LYS A 13 -19.96 -13.39 10.63
C LYS A 13 -19.49 -14.54 11.47
N PHE A 14 -19.26 -14.30 12.73
CA PHE A 14 -19.12 -15.37 13.69
C PHE A 14 -20.17 -15.17 14.81
N GLN A 15 -20.64 -16.27 15.33
CA GLN A 15 -21.57 -16.29 16.43
C GLN A 15 -20.97 -17.08 17.59
N TYR A 16 -21.06 -16.53 18.75
CA TYR A 16 -20.63 -17.18 19.99
C TYR A 16 -21.80 -17.24 20.96
N THR A 17 -22.13 -18.44 21.39
CA THR A 17 -23.16 -18.62 22.43
C THR A 17 -22.49 -18.60 23.80
N ILE A 18 -22.80 -17.57 24.55
CA ILE A 18 -22.33 -17.41 25.92
C ILE A 18 -23.31 -18.18 26.81
N GLY A 19 -22.77 -19.02 27.70
CA GLY A 19 -23.56 -19.64 28.76
C GLY A 19 -24.01 -18.60 29.79
N SER A 20 -24.41 -19.06 30.96
CA SER A 20 -24.73 -18.16 32.09
C SER A 20 -23.50 -17.37 32.50
N MET A 21 -23.66 -16.07 32.66
CA MET A 21 -22.64 -15.17 33.22
C MET A 21 -23.07 -14.74 34.62
N ASN A 22 -22.09 -14.63 35.50
CA ASN A 22 -22.31 -14.07 36.83
C ASN A 22 -22.44 -12.55 36.78
N ASP A 23 -23.00 -11.96 37.81
CA ASP A 23 -23.07 -10.50 37.94
C ASP A 23 -21.63 -9.91 37.89
N LYS A 24 -21.42 -8.84 37.12
CA LYS A 24 -20.13 -8.18 36.88
C LYS A 24 -19.08 -8.98 36.11
N GLU A 25 -19.42 -10.16 35.60
CA GLU A 25 -18.52 -10.91 34.73
C GLU A 25 -18.38 -10.22 33.35
N VAL A 26 -17.15 -10.13 32.83
CA VAL A 26 -16.85 -9.50 31.55
C VAL A 26 -16.17 -10.52 30.63
N LEU A 27 -16.73 -10.68 29.45
CA LEU A 27 -16.15 -11.52 28.38
C LEU A 27 -15.40 -10.67 27.36
N TYR A 28 -14.16 -11.02 27.10
CA TYR A 28 -13.35 -10.41 26.06
C TYR A 28 -13.18 -11.35 24.87
N ALA A 29 -13.55 -10.91 23.68
CA ALA A 29 -13.26 -11.61 22.44
C ALA A 29 -12.24 -10.80 21.62
N LYS A 30 -11.10 -11.44 21.28
CA LYS A 30 -10.08 -10.86 20.38
C LYS A 30 -9.98 -11.69 19.12
N TYR A 31 -9.99 -11.03 17.97
CA TYR A 31 -9.84 -11.68 16.68
C TYR A 31 -9.13 -10.77 15.70
N LYS A 32 -8.58 -11.36 14.63
CA LYS A 32 -7.96 -10.64 13.53
C LYS A 32 -8.75 -10.90 12.25
N VAL A 33 -8.95 -9.87 11.46
CA VAL A 33 -9.55 -9.96 10.13
C VAL A 33 -8.58 -9.40 9.09
N LYS A 34 -8.55 -10.02 7.92
CA LYS A 34 -7.82 -9.50 6.78
C LYS A 34 -8.77 -8.63 5.96
N VAL A 35 -8.39 -7.39 5.72
CA VAL A 35 -9.15 -6.49 4.85
C VAL A 35 -8.93 -6.91 3.39
N LYS A 36 -10.00 -6.95 2.60
CA LYS A 36 -9.90 -7.28 1.17
C LYS A 36 -9.19 -6.15 0.41
N LYS A 37 -8.41 -6.52 -0.61
CA LYS A 37 -7.61 -5.58 -1.41
C LYS A 37 -8.46 -4.51 -2.11
N ASP A 38 -9.58 -4.90 -2.67
CA ASP A 38 -10.51 -4.03 -3.38
C ASP A 38 -10.99 -2.84 -2.53
N VAL A 39 -10.99 -2.99 -1.21
CA VAL A 39 -11.35 -1.90 -0.30
C VAL A 39 -10.33 -0.76 -0.33
N PHE A 40 -9.06 -1.04 -0.61
CA PHE A 40 -8.01 -0.02 -0.71
C PHE A 40 -8.07 0.82 -2.00
N ALA A 41 -8.80 0.35 -3.01
CA ALA A 41 -9.08 1.10 -4.23
C ALA A 41 -10.12 2.21 -4.05
N TYR A 42 -10.86 2.18 -2.94
CA TYR A 42 -11.86 3.20 -2.66
C TYR A 42 -11.25 4.53 -2.20
N ASN A 43 -11.97 5.61 -2.48
CA ASN A 43 -11.67 6.92 -1.91
C ASN A 43 -11.67 6.81 -0.36
N PRO A 44 -10.78 7.50 0.38
CA PRO A 44 -10.75 7.50 1.84
C PRO A 44 -12.11 7.76 2.51
N ASP A 45 -12.95 8.60 1.92
CA ASP A 45 -14.30 8.88 2.41
C ASP A 45 -15.23 7.66 2.28
N ASP A 46 -15.08 6.88 1.20
CA ASP A 46 -15.82 5.64 0.99
C ASP A 46 -15.33 4.50 1.89
N TRP A 47 -14.04 4.50 2.22
CA TRP A 47 -13.47 3.53 3.15
C TRP A 47 -14.18 3.59 4.51
N ASN A 48 -14.33 4.78 5.07
CA ASN A 48 -14.96 4.97 6.37
C ASN A 48 -16.41 4.51 6.43
N SER A 49 -17.09 4.40 5.29
CA SER A 49 -18.46 3.87 5.20
C SER A 49 -18.52 2.35 4.96
N LYS A 50 -17.46 1.77 4.39
CA LYS A 50 -17.47 0.36 3.92
C LYS A 50 -16.71 -0.60 4.84
N VAL A 51 -15.80 -0.10 5.68
CA VAL A 51 -15.02 -0.93 6.59
C VAL A 51 -15.39 -0.62 8.02
N GLY A 52 -16.21 -1.46 8.60
CA GLY A 52 -16.62 -1.36 9.98
C GLY A 52 -16.89 -2.74 10.54
N ASN A 53 -17.00 -2.80 11.85
CA ASN A 53 -17.37 -4.01 12.54
C ASN A 53 -18.55 -3.72 13.48
N ASN A 54 -19.57 -4.54 13.37
CA ASN A 54 -20.73 -4.48 14.22
C ASN A 54 -20.78 -5.73 15.12
N ILE A 55 -20.95 -5.51 16.40
CA ILE A 55 -21.22 -6.59 17.36
C ILE A 55 -22.64 -6.44 17.89
N THR A 56 -23.38 -7.54 17.82
CA THR A 56 -24.73 -7.62 18.34
C THR A 56 -24.75 -8.61 19.48
N VAL A 57 -25.29 -8.20 20.62
CA VAL A 57 -25.52 -9.07 21.77
C VAL A 57 -27.01 -9.25 21.94
N LYS A 58 -27.46 -10.51 21.97
CA LYS A 58 -28.84 -10.90 22.21
C LYS A 58 -28.92 -11.71 23.50
N SER A 59 -29.92 -11.44 24.29
CA SER A 59 -30.27 -12.26 25.44
C SER A 59 -31.48 -13.14 25.12
N ASN A 60 -31.48 -14.37 25.59
CA ASN A 60 -32.63 -15.25 25.44
C ASN A 60 -33.82 -14.86 26.35
N THR A 61 -33.54 -13.99 27.33
CA THR A 61 -34.53 -13.58 28.32
C THR A 61 -35.00 -12.13 28.17
N GLN A 62 -34.34 -11.36 27.30
CA GLN A 62 -34.71 -9.96 27.07
C GLN A 62 -34.90 -9.73 25.58
N THR A 63 -35.92 -8.96 25.23
CA THR A 63 -36.27 -8.61 23.84
C THR A 63 -35.33 -7.56 23.25
N ASN A 64 -34.50 -6.92 24.03
CA ASN A 64 -33.62 -5.84 23.55
C ASN A 64 -32.26 -6.36 23.10
N GLU A 65 -31.94 -6.12 21.86
CA GLU A 65 -30.57 -6.30 21.30
C GLU A 65 -29.72 -5.07 21.65
N LYS A 66 -28.47 -5.31 22.01
CA LYS A 66 -27.48 -4.24 22.15
C LYS A 66 -26.48 -4.35 21.02
N ASN A 67 -26.33 -3.27 20.28
CA ASN A 67 -25.42 -3.18 19.16
C ASN A 67 -24.30 -2.21 19.47
N SER A 68 -23.08 -2.55 19.10
CA SER A 68 -21.94 -1.65 19.11
C SER A 68 -21.24 -1.71 17.77
N TYR A 69 -21.01 -0.56 17.17
CA TYR A 69 -20.36 -0.42 15.88
C TYR A 69 -19.08 0.41 16.04
N LYS A 70 -17.99 -0.07 15.46
CA LYS A 70 -16.74 0.70 15.35
C LYS A 70 -16.29 0.75 13.90
N LYS A 71 -16.12 1.96 13.40
CA LYS A 71 -15.47 2.19 12.12
C LYS A 71 -13.98 1.93 12.24
N LEU A 72 -13.40 1.40 11.19
CA LEU A 72 -11.95 1.41 11.01
C LEU A 72 -11.58 2.76 10.41
N GLU A 73 -10.73 3.50 11.08
CA GLU A 73 -10.13 4.71 10.53
C GLU A 73 -8.87 4.30 9.76
N TYR A 74 -8.82 4.66 8.50
CA TYR A 74 -7.68 4.46 7.62
C TYR A 74 -7.10 5.81 7.22
N THR A 75 -5.87 6.05 7.58
CA THR A 75 -5.11 7.18 7.03
C THR A 75 -4.43 6.69 5.75
N LYS A 76 -4.77 7.31 4.63
CA LYS A 76 -4.14 7.02 3.34
C LYS A 76 -2.63 7.18 3.48
N LYS A 77 -1.89 6.08 3.45
CA LYS A 77 -0.44 6.09 3.36
C LYS A 77 -0.03 6.21 1.90
N ASN A 78 1.06 6.88 1.63
CA ASN A 78 1.66 6.86 0.31
C ASN A 78 2.05 5.42 -0.04
N TRP A 79 1.63 4.96 -1.20
CA TRP A 79 1.97 3.63 -1.72
C TRP A 79 3.40 3.59 -2.27
N ALA A 80 3.93 4.76 -2.60
CA ALA A 80 5.31 4.93 -3.02
C ALA A 80 5.85 6.29 -2.56
N GLU A 81 7.12 6.33 -2.27
CA GLU A 81 7.89 7.53 -2.02
C GLU A 81 9.05 7.58 -3.00
N LYS A 82 9.32 8.75 -3.59
CA LYS A 82 10.43 8.94 -4.50
C LYS A 82 11.37 10.03 -4.00
N LYS A 83 12.66 9.73 -4.01
CA LYS A 83 13.73 10.64 -3.60
C LYS A 83 14.82 10.67 -4.67
N HIS A 84 15.64 11.70 -4.64
CA HIS A 84 16.82 11.80 -5.48
C HIS A 84 17.97 12.45 -4.74
N SER A 85 19.18 12.22 -5.23
CA SER A 85 20.38 12.95 -4.88
C SER A 85 21.23 13.15 -6.15
N VAL A 86 22.03 14.20 -6.17
CA VAL A 86 22.94 14.49 -7.28
C VAL A 86 24.37 14.25 -6.80
N THR A 87 25.15 13.55 -7.61
CA THR A 87 26.57 13.27 -7.36
C THR A 87 27.40 13.58 -8.60
N GLY A 88 28.70 13.65 -8.48
CA GLY A 88 29.62 13.98 -9.55
C GLY A 88 30.04 15.47 -9.56
N ASP A 89 30.96 15.80 -10.43
CA ASP A 89 31.44 17.16 -10.69
C ASP A 89 30.57 17.85 -11.76
N ASP A 90 30.89 19.12 -12.06
CA ASP A 90 30.12 19.92 -13.02
C ASP A 90 30.07 19.32 -14.45
N SER A 91 31.02 18.46 -14.78
CA SER A 91 31.12 17.82 -16.11
C SER A 91 30.38 16.47 -16.17
N ASN A 92 30.20 15.82 -15.02
CA ASN A 92 29.70 14.44 -14.94
C ASN A 92 28.67 14.26 -13.82
N LYS A 93 27.69 15.15 -13.74
CA LYS A 93 26.61 15.05 -12.75
C LYS A 93 25.70 13.87 -13.06
N VAL A 94 25.42 13.10 -12.01
CA VAL A 94 24.54 11.95 -12.04
C VAL A 94 23.41 12.16 -11.03
N ILE A 95 22.19 11.89 -11.44
CA ILE A 95 21.04 11.86 -10.52
C ILE A 95 20.83 10.41 -10.07
N ASN A 96 20.90 10.20 -8.77
CA ASN A 96 20.57 8.92 -8.15
C ASN A 96 19.11 8.97 -7.70
N TRP A 97 18.29 8.09 -8.24
CA TRP A 97 16.87 7.97 -7.93
C TRP A 97 16.63 6.81 -6.97
N GLU A 98 15.77 7.02 -6.01
CA GLU A 98 15.30 5.98 -5.09
C GLU A 98 13.79 6.06 -4.99
N VAL A 99 13.11 4.94 -5.25
CA VAL A 99 11.67 4.76 -5.03
C VAL A 99 11.50 3.70 -3.94
N THR A 100 10.84 4.07 -2.86
CA THR A 100 10.36 3.12 -1.86
C THR A 100 8.92 2.76 -2.20
N LEU A 101 8.70 1.55 -2.67
CA LEU A 101 7.39 1.01 -3.01
C LEU A 101 6.85 0.22 -1.82
N ASN A 102 5.58 0.42 -1.46
CA ASN A 102 4.93 -0.18 -0.29
C ASN A 102 5.67 0.10 1.04
N PRO A 103 5.87 1.37 1.42
CA PRO A 103 6.60 1.70 2.64
C PRO A 103 6.07 0.97 3.86
N GLY A 104 6.97 0.28 4.57
CA GLY A 104 6.66 -0.52 5.74
C GLY A 104 6.05 -1.90 5.44
N GLY A 105 5.90 -2.30 4.16
CA GLY A 105 5.41 -3.63 3.79
C GLY A 105 4.00 -3.94 4.33
N ASN A 106 3.14 -2.93 4.42
CA ASN A 106 1.85 -3.08 5.11
C ASN A 106 0.75 -3.68 4.23
N PHE A 107 0.97 -3.74 2.91
CA PHE A 107 -0.04 -4.16 1.94
C PHE A 107 0.51 -5.22 0.99
N ASP A 108 -0.35 -6.06 0.45
CA ASP A 108 -0.04 -6.81 -0.75
C ASP A 108 -0.41 -5.92 -1.96
N ILE A 109 0.61 -5.39 -2.63
CA ILE A 109 0.46 -4.51 -3.80
C ILE A 109 0.34 -5.28 -5.12
N GLY A 110 0.31 -6.61 -5.08
CA GLY A 110 0.12 -7.43 -6.29
C GLY A 110 -1.18 -7.12 -7.00
N GLY A 111 -1.13 -7.00 -8.32
CA GLY A 111 -2.23 -6.56 -9.18
C GLY A 111 -2.26 -5.06 -9.45
N SER A 112 -1.56 -4.22 -8.66
CA SER A 112 -1.39 -2.81 -9.01
C SER A 112 -0.47 -2.63 -10.22
N THR A 113 -0.57 -1.49 -10.89
CA THR A 113 0.34 -1.13 -11.96
C THR A 113 1.26 0.00 -11.52
N ILE A 114 2.54 -0.09 -11.90
CA ILE A 114 3.56 0.93 -11.64
C ILE A 114 4.20 1.40 -12.93
N LYS A 115 4.56 2.68 -12.97
CA LYS A 115 5.30 3.29 -14.08
C LYS A 115 6.20 4.39 -13.56
N ASP A 116 7.37 4.50 -14.13
CA ASP A 116 8.27 5.64 -13.96
C ASP A 116 8.35 6.43 -15.26
N SER A 117 8.22 7.74 -15.18
CA SER A 117 8.25 8.64 -16.33
C SER A 117 9.30 9.72 -16.11
N LEU A 118 10.40 9.62 -16.86
CA LEU A 118 11.42 10.64 -16.87
C LEU A 118 10.89 11.89 -17.59
N GLY A 119 11.10 13.04 -16.98
CA GLY A 119 10.80 14.32 -17.63
C GLY A 119 11.84 14.69 -18.69
N ASP A 120 11.49 15.59 -19.59
CA ASP A 120 12.28 15.97 -20.77
C ASP A 120 13.67 16.52 -20.45
N ASN A 121 13.85 17.06 -19.24
CA ASN A 121 15.11 17.67 -18.81
C ASN A 121 16.04 16.71 -18.03
N ILE A 122 15.70 15.44 -17.97
CA ILE A 122 16.55 14.42 -17.36
C ILE A 122 17.37 13.75 -18.46
N GLY A 123 18.66 13.59 -18.22
CA GLY A 123 19.56 12.91 -19.16
C GLY A 123 19.30 11.41 -19.23
N GLU A 124 20.06 10.76 -20.09
CA GLU A 124 19.93 9.32 -20.37
C GLU A 124 20.07 8.45 -19.11
N TYR A 125 19.38 7.34 -19.11
CA TYR A 125 19.58 6.28 -18.14
C TYR A 125 21.01 5.72 -18.21
N ILE A 126 21.57 5.42 -17.05
CA ILE A 126 22.88 4.78 -16.95
C ILE A 126 22.69 3.27 -16.89
N ASP A 127 23.11 2.58 -17.93
CA ASP A 127 22.95 1.15 -18.08
C ASP A 127 23.52 0.37 -16.89
N GLY A 128 22.77 -0.66 -16.47
CA GLY A 128 23.15 -1.52 -15.34
C GLY A 128 22.96 -0.89 -13.96
N SER A 129 22.49 0.36 -13.86
CA SER A 129 22.26 1.04 -12.58
C SER A 129 20.96 0.62 -11.89
N PHE A 130 20.02 0.00 -12.61
CA PHE A 130 18.72 -0.41 -12.05
C PHE A 130 18.86 -1.57 -11.06
N LYS A 131 18.26 -1.41 -9.89
CA LYS A 131 18.17 -2.45 -8.87
C LYS A 131 16.81 -2.39 -8.20
N CYS A 132 16.27 -3.56 -7.82
CA CYS A 132 15.09 -3.70 -6.99
C CYS A 132 15.39 -4.67 -5.85
N SER A 133 15.18 -4.25 -4.62
CA SER A 133 15.41 -5.08 -3.43
C SER A 133 14.25 -4.97 -2.43
N PRO A 134 13.62 -6.08 -2.02
CA PRO A 134 13.70 -7.39 -2.64
C PRO A 134 13.36 -7.35 -4.14
N SER A 135 13.77 -8.34 -4.90
CA SER A 135 13.44 -8.39 -6.34
C SER A 135 11.94 -8.63 -6.55
N ILE A 136 11.39 -7.98 -7.58
CA ILE A 136 10.06 -8.26 -8.12
C ILE A 136 10.24 -8.96 -9.46
N GLU A 137 9.60 -10.10 -9.63
CA GLU A 137 9.71 -10.91 -10.85
C GLU A 137 9.28 -10.09 -12.07
N GLY A 138 10.10 -10.08 -13.11
CA GLY A 138 9.84 -9.38 -14.38
C GLY A 138 10.01 -7.86 -14.32
N LEU A 139 10.34 -7.27 -13.16
CA LEU A 139 10.58 -5.85 -13.05
C LEU A 139 12.01 -5.52 -13.50
N THR A 140 12.10 -4.74 -14.58
CA THR A 140 13.34 -4.23 -15.16
C THR A 140 13.19 -2.74 -15.41
N TRP A 141 14.28 -2.04 -15.72
CA TRP A 141 14.23 -0.64 -16.15
C TRP A 141 13.27 -0.45 -17.34
N GLU A 142 13.39 -1.27 -18.36
CA GLU A 142 12.55 -1.20 -19.55
C GLU A 142 11.07 -1.42 -19.21
N SER A 143 10.74 -2.47 -18.44
CA SER A 143 9.36 -2.75 -18.08
C SER A 143 8.72 -1.68 -17.20
N LEU A 144 9.53 -0.97 -16.39
CA LEU A 144 9.08 0.11 -15.53
C LEU A 144 8.82 1.41 -16.30
N THR A 145 9.58 1.71 -17.35
CA THR A 145 9.54 3.01 -18.05
C THR A 145 8.73 3.00 -19.33
N THR A 146 8.72 1.90 -20.07
CA THR A 146 8.04 1.83 -21.38
C THR A 146 6.56 1.50 -21.30
N ARG A 147 6.14 0.83 -20.24
CA ARG A 147 4.76 0.37 -20.05
C ARG A 147 4.32 0.47 -18.60
N ASN A 148 3.03 0.35 -18.35
CA ASN A 148 2.53 0.12 -16.99
C ASN A 148 2.87 -1.31 -16.56
N PHE A 149 3.88 -1.47 -15.73
CA PHE A 149 4.26 -2.78 -15.21
C PHE A 149 3.23 -3.27 -14.20
N GLN A 150 2.69 -4.47 -14.43
CA GLN A 150 1.77 -5.09 -13.48
C GLN A 150 2.54 -5.84 -12.41
N VAL A 151 2.37 -5.45 -11.16
CA VAL A 151 3.02 -6.07 -10.00
C VAL A 151 2.45 -7.46 -9.79
N PRO A 152 3.28 -8.52 -9.72
CA PRO A 152 2.83 -9.88 -9.45
C PRO A 152 2.12 -10.02 -8.11
N ALA A 153 1.26 -11.04 -7.99
CA ALA A 153 0.61 -11.37 -6.73
C ALA A 153 1.65 -11.77 -5.65
N GLY A 154 1.34 -11.46 -4.39
CA GLY A 154 2.21 -11.81 -3.27
C GLY A 154 3.33 -10.79 -2.98
N CYS A 155 3.30 -9.64 -3.63
CA CYS A 155 4.22 -8.55 -3.33
C CYS A 155 3.74 -7.77 -2.09
N ASP A 156 4.04 -8.28 -0.91
CA ASP A 156 3.59 -7.77 0.40
C ASP A 156 4.68 -7.11 1.24
N LYS A 157 5.90 -6.95 0.69
CA LYS A 157 7.05 -6.34 1.36
C LYS A 157 7.23 -4.88 0.96
N GLU A 158 8.10 -4.19 1.67
CA GLU A 158 8.70 -2.95 1.19
C GLU A 158 9.73 -3.28 0.11
N TYR A 159 9.70 -2.55 -1.00
CA TYR A 159 10.63 -2.70 -2.11
C TYR A 159 11.35 -1.39 -2.37
N LYS A 160 12.66 -1.45 -2.49
CA LYS A 160 13.49 -0.32 -2.83
C LYS A 160 13.97 -0.46 -4.28
N ILE A 161 13.55 0.47 -5.14
CA ILE A 161 13.96 0.56 -6.53
C ILE A 161 14.96 1.70 -6.62
N THR A 162 16.16 1.43 -7.16
CA THR A 162 17.19 2.45 -7.39
C THR A 162 17.67 2.40 -8.82
N TYR A 163 18.02 3.56 -9.38
CA TYR A 163 18.63 3.69 -10.68
C TYR A 163 19.27 5.06 -10.82
N GLN A 164 20.06 5.25 -11.88
CA GLN A 164 20.79 6.47 -12.15
C GLN A 164 20.47 7.00 -13.54
N THR A 165 20.46 8.31 -13.66
CA THR A 165 20.41 9.02 -14.94
C THR A 165 21.51 10.06 -15.00
N LYS A 166 21.96 10.40 -16.21
CA LYS A 166 22.77 11.59 -16.40
C LYS A 166 21.96 12.82 -15.99
N PHE A 167 22.63 13.86 -15.56
CA PHE A 167 21.96 15.10 -15.17
C PHE A 167 21.27 15.80 -16.35
N GLY A 168 21.70 15.53 -17.57
CA GLY A 168 21.31 16.25 -18.77
C GLY A 168 22.12 17.54 -18.95
N GLU A 169 22.16 18.06 -20.15
CA GLU A 169 22.87 19.30 -20.45
C GLU A 169 22.09 20.48 -19.84
N ASP A 170 22.76 21.24 -18.97
CA ASP A 170 22.33 22.56 -18.59
C ASP A 170 23.00 23.54 -19.53
N SER A 171 22.25 24.30 -20.30
CA SER A 171 22.81 25.48 -20.92
C SER A 171 23.25 26.42 -19.81
N SER A 172 24.52 26.77 -19.76
CA SER A 172 25.15 27.55 -18.69
C SER A 172 24.55 28.95 -18.45
N ASN A 173 23.55 29.34 -19.25
CA ASN A 173 22.84 30.62 -19.17
C ASN A 173 21.32 30.47 -18.96
N ALA A 174 20.81 29.28 -18.68
CA ALA A 174 19.40 29.11 -18.43
C ALA A 174 19.06 29.42 -16.96
N PRO A 175 17.89 30.04 -16.70
CA PRO A 175 17.36 30.10 -15.34
C PRO A 175 17.19 28.68 -14.80
N ALA A 176 17.26 28.50 -13.48
CA ALA A 176 17.18 27.21 -12.82
C ALA A 176 16.14 26.29 -13.48
N ILE A 177 16.60 25.19 -14.09
CA ILE A 177 15.72 24.22 -14.76
C ILE A 177 15.16 23.27 -13.72
N THR A 178 13.83 23.19 -13.65
CA THR A 178 13.18 22.17 -12.83
C THR A 178 13.25 20.83 -13.55
N LYS A 179 13.96 19.87 -12.96
CA LYS A 179 14.01 18.50 -13.46
C LYS A 179 12.92 17.68 -12.75
N SER A 180 12.04 17.07 -13.53
CA SER A 180 10.93 16.27 -12.99
C SER A 180 11.03 14.82 -13.40
N ASN A 181 10.71 13.94 -12.46
CA ASN A 181 10.61 12.51 -12.69
C ASN A 181 9.47 11.98 -11.84
N THR A 182 8.46 11.39 -12.48
CA THR A 182 7.21 11.01 -11.84
C THR A 182 7.09 9.49 -11.78
N PHE A 183 6.97 8.98 -10.56
CA PHE A 183 6.60 7.59 -10.33
C PHE A 183 5.11 7.49 -10.02
N THR A 184 4.40 6.65 -10.75
CA THR A 184 2.96 6.43 -10.59
C THR A 184 2.69 5.01 -10.13
N ILE A 185 1.82 4.86 -9.16
CA ILE A 185 1.23 3.58 -8.77
C ILE A 185 -0.29 3.70 -8.82
N ASN A 186 -0.91 2.85 -9.62
CA ASN A 186 -2.35 2.72 -9.68
C ASN A 186 -2.74 1.44 -8.93
N PRO A 187 -3.46 1.54 -7.83
CA PRO A 187 -4.00 0.37 -7.15
C PRO A 187 -4.95 -0.38 -8.09
N PHE A 188 -5.05 -1.68 -7.85
CA PHE A 188 -5.83 -2.66 -8.63
C PHE A 188 -7.30 -2.29 -8.77
#